data_e7cda412e58cdd77b0256a170d7681eb
#
_entry.id   e7cda412e58cdd77b0256a170d7681eb
#
_cell.length_a   1.000
_cell.length_b   1.000
_cell.length_c   1.000
_cell.angle_alpha   90.00
_cell.angle_beta   90.00
_cell.angle_gamma   90.00
#
_symmetry.space_group_name_H-M   'P 1'
#
loop_
_entity.id
_entity.type
_entity.pdbx_description
1 polymer ?
#
loop_
_entity_poly.entity_id
_entity_poly.type
_entity_poly.pdbx_seq_one_letter_code
_entity_poly.pdbx_strand_id
1 'polypeptide(L)'
;MNKRGPVIAFVGFTMIFVSLIVAISAVPSNIPESDTLLISSLFEGIFDDVSEPFSVTPGDVVYTSYSTYVSDIPLLWGIQIIDYQNGDKLSVNIENIFGDSYGHHVQSDSVLFEKIFVQQSDTINFEIKNTGSREIDFVIMFAEDPENSDAFSNTDSSIMDMVLPLMVSGIFINSWNYCCANWNNYNFN
;
A
#
# COMPACT_ATOMS: atom_id res chain seq x y z
N MET A 1 9.53 -31.91 39.21
CA MET A 1 9.04 -31.52 37.87
C MET A 1 8.43 -30.14 37.94
N ASN A 2 9.04 -29.20 37.23
CA ASN A 2 8.63 -27.78 37.30
C ASN A 2 7.34 -27.60 36.47
N LYS A 3 6.18 -27.42 37.15
CA LYS A 3 4.85 -27.29 36.47
C LYS A 3 4.67 -25.95 35.73
N ARG A 4 5.67 -25.06 35.78
CA ARG A 4 5.60 -23.72 35.16
C ARG A 4 5.77 -23.75 33.64
N GLY A 5 6.54 -24.69 33.10
CA GLY A 5 6.78 -24.82 31.65
C GLY A 5 5.51 -25.07 30.83
N PRO A 6 4.68 -26.08 31.19
CA PRO A 6 3.43 -26.35 30.48
C PRO A 6 2.45 -25.18 30.51
N VAL A 7 2.38 -24.42 31.62
CA VAL A 7 1.48 -23.28 31.78
C VAL A 7 1.90 -22.13 30.83
N ILE A 8 3.19 -21.84 30.76
CA ILE A 8 3.71 -20.79 29.86
C ILE A 8 3.50 -21.16 28.41
N ALA A 9 3.73 -22.43 28.04
CA ALA A 9 3.49 -22.93 26.70
C ALA A 9 2.00 -22.82 26.30
N PHE A 10 1.08 -23.13 27.22
CA PHE A 10 -0.36 -23.02 26.98
C PHE A 10 -0.78 -21.56 26.79
N VAL A 11 -0.32 -20.65 27.65
CA VAL A 11 -0.61 -19.21 27.53
C VAL A 11 -0.11 -18.66 26.18
N GLY A 12 1.09 -19.06 25.75
CA GLY A 12 1.64 -18.63 24.49
C GLY A 12 0.88 -19.16 23.27
N PHE A 13 0.48 -20.41 23.30
CA PHE A 13 -0.35 -20.98 22.24
C PHE A 13 -1.70 -20.25 22.14
N THR A 14 -2.30 -19.94 23.28
CA THR A 14 -3.56 -19.17 23.33
C THR A 14 -3.38 -17.76 22.75
N MET A 15 -2.28 -17.07 23.04
CA MET A 15 -1.99 -15.75 22.45
C MET A 15 -1.83 -15.79 20.94
N ILE A 16 -1.12 -16.80 20.40
CA ILE A 16 -0.97 -16.97 18.96
C ILE A 16 -2.34 -17.23 18.31
N PHE A 17 -3.17 -18.05 18.94
CA PHE A 17 -4.50 -18.39 18.40
C PHE A 17 -5.43 -17.17 18.40
N VAL A 18 -5.42 -16.36 19.45
CA VAL A 18 -6.18 -15.10 19.52
C VAL A 18 -5.69 -14.12 18.46
N SER A 19 -4.37 -13.96 18.31
CA SER A 19 -3.78 -13.10 17.25
C SER A 19 -4.21 -13.54 15.84
N LEU A 20 -4.26 -14.85 15.59
CA LEU A 20 -4.70 -15.38 14.29
C LEU A 20 -6.18 -15.09 14.02
N ILE A 21 -7.04 -15.25 15.05
CA ILE A 21 -8.48 -14.94 14.94
C ILE A 21 -8.66 -13.44 14.65
N VAL A 22 -7.95 -12.57 15.34
CA VAL A 22 -8.00 -11.12 15.13
C VAL A 22 -7.55 -10.76 13.73
N ALA A 23 -6.44 -11.37 13.24
CA ALA A 23 -5.94 -11.14 11.89
C ALA A 23 -6.94 -11.59 10.81
N ILE A 24 -7.58 -12.76 10.99
CA ILE A 24 -8.60 -13.27 10.05
C ILE A 24 -9.86 -12.39 10.08
N SER A 25 -10.27 -11.89 11.25
CA SER A 25 -11.46 -11.03 11.37
C SER A 25 -11.24 -9.62 10.78
N ALA A 26 -10.00 -9.21 10.60
CA ALA A 26 -9.64 -7.96 9.92
C ALA A 26 -9.76 -8.05 8.40
N VAL A 27 -9.81 -9.27 7.82
CA VAL A 27 -10.02 -9.43 6.39
C VAL A 27 -11.49 -9.14 6.07
N PRO A 28 -11.79 -8.16 5.20
CA PRO A 28 -13.16 -7.85 4.82
C PRO A 28 -13.86 -9.09 4.23
N SER A 29 -15.02 -9.45 4.74
CA SER A 29 -15.78 -10.63 4.30
C SER A 29 -16.40 -10.50 2.91
N ASN A 30 -16.33 -9.31 2.30
CA ASN A 30 -16.85 -9.00 0.98
C ASN A 30 -15.69 -8.74 -0.01
N ILE A 31 -14.73 -9.65 -0.06
CA ILE A 31 -13.69 -9.61 -1.09
C ILE A 31 -14.34 -9.99 -2.41
N PRO A 32 -14.48 -9.08 -3.39
CA PRO A 32 -14.88 -9.49 -4.74
C PRO A 32 -13.82 -10.44 -5.29
N GLU A 33 -14.23 -11.45 -6.04
CA GLU A 33 -13.37 -12.50 -6.61
C GLU A 33 -12.27 -11.99 -7.57
N SER A 34 -12.18 -10.66 -7.81
CA SER A 34 -11.12 -10.05 -8.58
C SER A 34 -10.11 -9.37 -7.64
N ASP A 35 -8.89 -9.85 -7.65
CA ASP A 35 -7.74 -9.32 -6.88
C ASP A 35 -7.54 -7.79 -7.07
N THR A 36 -8.08 -7.26 -8.14
CA THR A 36 -7.94 -5.86 -8.59
C THR A 36 -8.67 -4.85 -7.71
N LEU A 37 -9.86 -5.23 -7.20
CA LEU A 37 -10.67 -4.32 -6.38
C LEU A 37 -10.18 -4.25 -4.92
N LEU A 38 -9.36 -5.20 -4.50
CA LEU A 38 -8.83 -5.21 -3.13
C LEU A 38 -7.85 -4.09 -2.88
N ILE A 39 -6.95 -3.84 -3.81
CA ILE A 39 -5.90 -2.84 -3.62
C ILE A 39 -6.52 -1.44 -3.65
N SER A 40 -7.43 -1.15 -4.59
CA SER A 40 -8.11 0.14 -4.64
C SER A 40 -8.96 0.39 -3.39
N SER A 41 -9.69 -0.61 -2.88
CA SER A 41 -10.49 -0.45 -1.65
C SER A 41 -9.63 -0.35 -0.37
N LEU A 42 -8.45 -0.97 -0.37
CA LEU A 42 -7.48 -0.83 0.73
C LEU A 42 -6.88 0.56 0.81
N PHE A 43 -6.71 1.19 -0.34
CA PHE A 43 -6.13 2.53 -0.46
C PHE A 43 -7.18 3.63 -0.60
N GLU A 44 -8.48 3.28 -0.64
CA GLU A 44 -9.58 4.24 -0.58
C GLU A 44 -9.47 5.04 0.73
N GLY A 45 -9.23 6.34 0.58
CA GLY A 45 -8.97 7.26 1.70
C GLY A 45 -7.50 7.58 1.96
N ILE A 46 -6.51 6.84 1.36
CA ILE A 46 -5.12 7.30 1.30
C ILE A 46 -4.91 8.23 0.10
N PHE A 47 -5.58 7.91 -1.01
CA PHE A 47 -5.46 8.68 -2.24
C PHE A 47 -6.63 9.65 -2.37
N ASP A 48 -6.29 10.89 -2.70
CA ASP A 48 -7.25 11.98 -2.93
C ASP A 48 -7.97 11.81 -4.26
N ASP A 49 -7.29 11.17 -5.23
CA ASP A 49 -7.82 10.90 -6.56
C ASP A 49 -7.35 9.54 -7.08
N VAL A 50 -8.27 8.80 -7.68
CA VAL A 50 -8.02 7.50 -8.35
C VAL A 50 -8.72 7.53 -9.69
N SER A 51 -7.97 7.31 -10.77
CA SER A 51 -8.52 7.35 -12.12
C SER A 51 -9.45 6.17 -12.40
N GLU A 52 -10.34 6.35 -13.40
CA GLU A 52 -10.92 5.21 -14.11
C GLU A 52 -9.81 4.35 -14.72
N PRO A 53 -10.05 3.06 -14.97
CA PRO A 53 -9.09 2.20 -15.64
C PRO A 53 -8.75 2.70 -17.05
N PHE A 54 -7.47 2.77 -17.36
CA PHE A 54 -6.94 3.01 -18.70
C PHE A 54 -6.53 1.69 -19.33
N SER A 55 -6.85 1.49 -20.62
CA SER A 55 -6.34 0.39 -21.43
C SER A 55 -5.31 0.93 -22.43
N VAL A 56 -4.13 0.31 -22.48
CA VAL A 56 -3.05 0.75 -23.39
C VAL A 56 -2.43 -0.44 -24.12
N THR A 57 -2.49 -0.40 -25.46
CA THR A 57 -1.91 -1.46 -26.32
C THR A 57 -0.38 -1.34 -26.40
N PRO A 58 0.34 -2.41 -26.78
CA PRO A 58 1.80 -2.37 -26.91
C PRO A 58 2.29 -1.25 -27.82
N GLY A 59 3.18 -0.41 -27.29
CA GLY A 59 3.77 0.73 -27.99
C GLY A 59 2.97 2.03 -27.91
N ASP A 60 1.70 1.98 -27.52
CA ASP A 60 0.85 3.15 -27.36
C ASP A 60 1.13 3.91 -26.06
N VAL A 61 0.58 5.12 -25.99
CA VAL A 61 0.78 6.07 -24.91
C VAL A 61 -0.56 6.61 -24.44
N VAL A 62 -0.73 6.69 -23.12
CA VAL A 62 -1.83 7.38 -22.46
C VAL A 62 -1.27 8.61 -21.76
N TYR A 63 -2.02 9.71 -21.83
CA TYR A 63 -1.71 10.97 -21.13
C TYR A 63 -2.76 11.23 -20.08
N THR A 64 -2.32 11.54 -18.87
CA THR A 64 -3.17 12.05 -17.80
C THR A 64 -2.46 13.16 -17.06
N SER A 65 -3.19 13.94 -16.27
CA SER A 65 -2.60 15.05 -15.52
C SER A 65 -3.24 15.17 -14.14
N TYR A 66 -2.46 15.66 -13.20
CA TYR A 66 -2.90 16.00 -11.87
C TYR A 66 -2.56 17.46 -11.55
N SER A 67 -3.50 18.22 -11.03
CA SER A 67 -3.30 19.62 -10.67
C SER A 67 -3.21 19.79 -9.17
N THR A 68 -2.06 20.26 -8.69
CA THR A 68 -1.88 20.61 -7.27
C THR A 68 -2.24 22.08 -7.05
N TYR A 69 -2.95 22.36 -5.98
CA TYR A 69 -3.34 23.73 -5.60
C TYR A 69 -2.46 24.29 -4.47
N VAL A 70 -1.64 23.44 -3.86
CA VAL A 70 -0.73 23.78 -2.75
C VAL A 70 0.72 23.73 -3.23
N SER A 71 1.55 24.61 -2.72
CA SER A 71 3.00 24.63 -2.98
C SER A 71 3.77 23.96 -1.84
N ASP A 72 5.01 23.55 -2.14
CA ASP A 72 5.95 22.95 -1.20
C ASP A 72 5.43 21.65 -0.53
N ILE A 73 4.71 20.83 -1.31
CA ILE A 73 4.15 19.57 -0.81
C ILE A 73 4.75 18.34 -1.51
N PRO A 74 4.85 17.22 -0.81
CA PRO A 74 5.05 15.93 -1.45
C PRO A 74 3.76 15.47 -2.12
N LEU A 75 3.84 15.09 -3.40
CA LEU A 75 2.79 14.38 -4.13
C LEU A 75 3.20 12.92 -4.25
N LEU A 76 2.46 12.04 -3.59
CA LEU A 76 2.53 10.60 -3.82
C LEU A 76 1.70 10.28 -5.04
N TRP A 77 2.25 9.54 -5.97
CA TRP A 77 1.53 8.97 -7.10
C TRP A 77 1.81 7.49 -7.21
N GLY A 78 0.88 6.77 -7.78
CA GLY A 78 1.06 5.34 -7.98
C GLY A 78 0.32 4.83 -9.20
N ILE A 79 0.81 3.74 -9.76
CA ILE A 79 0.15 2.99 -10.83
C ILE A 79 -0.01 1.55 -10.38
N GLN A 80 -1.22 1.03 -10.53
CA GLN A 80 -1.54 -0.37 -10.37
C GLN A 80 -1.93 -0.97 -11.72
N ILE A 81 -1.21 -2.00 -12.14
CA ILE A 81 -1.57 -2.81 -13.31
C ILE A 81 -2.64 -3.84 -12.89
N ILE A 82 -3.75 -3.81 -13.61
CA ILE A 82 -4.87 -4.75 -13.43
C ILE A 82 -4.47 -6.07 -14.12
N ASP A 83 -4.71 -7.20 -13.42
CA ASP A 83 -4.38 -8.54 -13.93
C ASP A 83 -2.92 -8.65 -14.42
N TYR A 84 -2.00 -8.13 -13.58
CA TYR A 84 -0.57 -8.14 -13.86
C TYR A 84 -0.07 -9.52 -14.27
N GLN A 85 0.72 -9.56 -15.35
CA GLN A 85 1.42 -10.75 -15.81
C GLN A 85 2.92 -10.49 -15.94
N ASN A 86 3.70 -11.52 -15.71
CA ASN A 86 5.15 -11.39 -15.86
C ASN A 86 5.52 -10.98 -17.30
N GLY A 87 6.24 -9.85 -17.42
CA GLY A 87 6.59 -9.24 -18.70
C GLY A 87 5.77 -7.99 -19.03
N ASP A 88 4.75 -7.66 -18.24
CA ASP A 88 4.09 -6.35 -18.32
C ASP A 88 5.06 -5.25 -17.94
N LYS A 89 5.03 -4.18 -18.73
CA LYS A 89 5.97 -3.10 -18.51
C LYS A 89 5.40 -1.77 -18.98
N LEU A 90 5.38 -0.81 -18.05
CA LEU A 90 5.02 0.58 -18.33
C LEU A 90 6.24 1.49 -18.15
N SER A 91 6.35 2.50 -19.01
CA SER A 91 7.30 3.59 -18.89
C SER A 91 6.53 4.87 -18.62
N VAL A 92 6.86 5.56 -17.54
CA VAL A 92 6.18 6.78 -17.08
C VAL A 92 7.14 7.94 -17.16
N ASN A 93 6.79 8.96 -17.95
CA ASN A 93 7.51 10.23 -17.99
C ASN A 93 6.65 11.31 -17.33
N ILE A 94 7.24 12.11 -16.46
CA ILE A 94 6.52 13.09 -15.63
C ILE A 94 7.11 14.47 -15.87
N GLU A 95 6.26 15.39 -16.33
CA GLU A 95 6.65 16.75 -16.66
C GLU A 95 5.56 17.74 -16.23
N ASN A 96 5.93 18.97 -15.93
CA ASN A 96 4.93 20.02 -15.75
C ASN A 96 4.50 20.64 -17.09
N ILE A 97 3.56 21.59 -17.04
CA ILE A 97 3.10 22.29 -18.24
C ILE A 97 4.18 23.16 -18.91
N PHE A 98 5.28 23.43 -18.21
CA PHE A 98 6.41 24.23 -18.73
C PHE A 98 7.50 23.35 -19.33
N GLY A 99 7.39 22.02 -19.20
CA GLY A 99 8.37 21.04 -19.67
C GLY A 99 9.48 20.74 -18.67
N ASP A 100 9.35 21.17 -17.44
CA ASP A 100 10.29 20.77 -16.38
C ASP A 100 10.02 19.32 -15.99
N SER A 101 11.05 18.47 -16.00
CA SER A 101 10.92 17.06 -15.72
C SER A 101 10.92 16.77 -14.22
N TYR A 102 9.95 16.00 -13.76
CA TYR A 102 9.87 15.43 -12.41
C TYR A 102 10.41 14.00 -12.34
N GLY A 103 10.74 13.38 -13.46
CA GLY A 103 11.40 12.10 -13.53
C GLY A 103 10.88 11.16 -14.60
N HIS A 104 11.59 10.04 -14.72
CA HIS A 104 11.23 8.95 -15.61
C HIS A 104 11.32 7.63 -14.83
N HIS A 105 10.24 6.87 -14.84
CA HIS A 105 10.09 5.63 -14.08
C HIS A 105 9.73 4.49 -15.02
N VAL A 106 10.18 3.29 -14.65
CA VAL A 106 9.81 2.06 -15.36
C VAL A 106 9.20 1.10 -14.36
N GLN A 107 7.96 0.74 -14.60
CA GLN A 107 7.23 -0.24 -13.82
C GLN A 107 7.32 -1.61 -14.50
N SER A 108 7.69 -2.63 -13.73
CA SER A 108 7.74 -4.03 -14.13
C SER A 108 7.12 -4.96 -13.08
N ASP A 109 6.42 -4.38 -12.10
CA ASP A 109 5.70 -5.05 -11.03
C ASP A 109 4.23 -4.65 -11.07
N SER A 110 3.37 -5.36 -10.32
CA SER A 110 1.93 -5.08 -10.29
C SER A 110 1.59 -3.67 -9.81
N VAL A 111 2.43 -3.10 -8.93
CA VAL A 111 2.21 -1.78 -8.34
C VAL A 111 3.53 -1.02 -8.29
N LEU A 112 3.48 0.28 -8.64
CA LEU A 112 4.54 1.25 -8.44
C LEU A 112 4.00 2.40 -7.61
N PHE A 113 4.74 2.82 -6.60
CA PHE A 113 4.51 4.07 -5.87
C PHE A 113 5.79 4.88 -5.82
N GLU A 114 5.66 6.17 -6.12
CA GLU A 114 6.76 7.11 -6.08
C GLU A 114 6.29 8.46 -5.53
N LYS A 115 7.23 9.21 -4.99
CA LYS A 115 6.98 10.53 -4.42
C LYS A 115 7.76 11.58 -5.20
N ILE A 116 7.07 12.62 -5.65
CA ILE A 116 7.68 13.81 -6.23
C ILE A 116 7.43 15.00 -5.31
N PHE A 117 8.29 16.01 -5.35
CA PHE A 117 8.14 17.23 -4.56
C PHE A 117 7.73 18.38 -5.46
N VAL A 118 6.56 18.96 -5.22
CA VAL A 118 5.97 20.03 -6.01
C VAL A 118 6.22 21.36 -5.30
N GLN A 119 7.13 22.16 -5.85
CA GLN A 119 7.54 23.44 -5.24
C GLN A 119 6.52 24.57 -5.40
N GLN A 120 5.71 24.51 -6.44
CA GLN A 120 4.69 25.51 -6.74
C GLN A 120 3.42 24.80 -7.17
N SER A 121 2.25 25.43 -6.92
CA SER A 121 0.99 24.98 -7.51
C SER A 121 1.16 24.83 -9.02
N ASP A 122 0.95 23.61 -9.54
CA ASP A 122 1.26 23.27 -10.92
C ASP A 122 0.31 22.17 -11.43
N THR A 123 0.32 21.96 -12.75
CA THR A 123 -0.29 20.80 -13.37
C THR A 123 0.83 19.87 -13.85
N ILE A 124 0.85 18.68 -13.26
CA ILE A 124 1.81 17.63 -13.55
C ILE A 124 1.22 16.68 -14.59
N ASN A 125 1.91 16.50 -15.70
CA ASN A 125 1.50 15.62 -16.78
C ASN A 125 2.24 14.29 -16.67
N PHE A 126 1.52 13.21 -16.85
CA PHE A 126 2.01 11.84 -16.85
C PHE A 126 1.83 11.26 -18.26
N GLU A 127 2.93 10.97 -18.92
CA GLU A 127 2.97 10.21 -20.17
C GLU A 127 3.28 8.76 -19.84
N ILE A 128 2.32 7.87 -20.06
CA ILE A 128 2.40 6.45 -19.67
C ILE A 128 2.39 5.61 -20.94
N LYS A 129 3.51 4.98 -21.25
CA LYS A 129 3.72 4.16 -22.43
C LYS A 129 3.77 2.67 -22.07
N ASN A 130 3.02 1.86 -22.79
CA ASN A 130 3.14 0.41 -22.70
C ASN A 130 4.38 -0.04 -23.50
N THR A 131 5.41 -0.51 -22.79
CA THR A 131 6.63 -1.07 -23.36
C THR A 131 6.67 -2.60 -23.28
N GLY A 132 5.59 -3.21 -22.79
CA GLY A 132 5.36 -4.65 -22.78
C GLY A 132 4.89 -5.19 -24.13
N SER A 133 4.46 -6.45 -24.12
CA SER A 133 4.08 -7.18 -25.34
C SER A 133 2.56 -7.44 -25.47
N ARG A 134 1.76 -7.09 -24.45
CA ARG A 134 0.30 -7.24 -24.42
C ARG A 134 -0.38 -5.93 -24.05
N GLU A 135 -1.67 -5.84 -24.29
CA GLU A 135 -2.50 -4.78 -23.75
C GLU A 135 -2.50 -4.84 -22.20
N ILE A 136 -2.37 -3.67 -21.59
CA ILE A 136 -2.29 -3.50 -20.13
C ILE A 136 -3.41 -2.56 -19.70
N ASP A 137 -4.21 -3.03 -18.72
CA ASP A 137 -5.15 -2.20 -18.01
C ASP A 137 -4.51 -1.74 -16.70
N PHE A 138 -4.65 -0.45 -16.39
CA PHE A 138 -4.08 0.12 -15.16
C PHE A 138 -4.93 1.27 -14.63
N VAL A 139 -4.77 1.56 -13.34
CA VAL A 139 -5.26 2.78 -12.69
C VAL A 139 -4.08 3.60 -12.20
N ILE A 140 -4.23 4.92 -12.18
CA ILE A 140 -3.27 5.84 -11.58
C ILE A 140 -3.92 6.54 -10.39
N MET A 141 -3.14 6.76 -9.33
CA MET A 141 -3.60 7.26 -8.03
C MET A 141 -2.72 8.41 -7.58
N PHE A 142 -3.32 9.39 -6.90
CA PHE A 142 -2.62 10.58 -6.40
C PHE A 142 -3.02 10.88 -4.97
N ALA A 143 -2.04 11.29 -4.14
CA ALA A 143 -2.27 11.82 -2.80
C ALA A 143 -1.37 13.02 -2.53
N GLU A 144 -1.97 14.17 -2.20
CA GLU A 144 -1.23 15.34 -1.72
C GLU A 144 -0.91 15.17 -0.23
N ASP A 145 0.34 15.49 0.15
CA ASP A 145 0.81 15.43 1.54
C ASP A 145 0.39 14.16 2.30
N PRO A 146 0.75 12.96 1.81
CA PRO A 146 0.25 11.69 2.35
C PRO A 146 0.59 11.48 3.83
N GLU A 147 1.59 12.20 4.37
CA GLU A 147 1.99 12.10 5.77
C GLU A 147 1.00 12.80 6.71
N ASN A 148 0.24 13.78 6.19
CA ASN A 148 -0.79 14.53 6.93
C ASN A 148 -2.21 14.20 6.45
N SER A 149 -2.40 13.15 5.66
CA SER A 149 -3.73 12.78 5.15
C SER A 149 -4.67 12.38 6.30
N ASP A 150 -5.94 12.73 6.15
CA ASP A 150 -7.01 12.38 7.11
C ASP A 150 -7.18 10.85 7.26
N ALA A 151 -6.71 10.08 6.28
CA ALA A 151 -6.75 8.63 6.29
C ALA A 151 -5.99 8.01 7.48
N PHE A 152 -4.89 8.63 7.90
CA PHE A 152 -4.10 8.18 9.05
C PHE A 152 -4.44 8.92 10.35
N SER A 153 -5.04 10.10 10.27
CA SER A 153 -5.40 10.91 11.43
C SER A 153 -6.82 10.63 11.95
N ASN A 154 -7.71 10.12 11.09
CA ASN A 154 -9.10 9.83 11.44
C ASN A 154 -9.25 8.38 11.90
N THR A 155 -9.65 8.17 13.15
CA THR A 155 -9.92 6.84 13.72
C THR A 155 -11.11 6.12 13.09
N ASP A 156 -11.97 6.84 12.38
CA ASP A 156 -13.14 6.29 11.67
C ASP A 156 -12.83 5.96 10.19
N SER A 157 -11.56 6.06 9.77
CA SER A 157 -11.17 5.69 8.40
C SER A 157 -11.19 4.17 8.21
N SER A 158 -11.60 3.72 7.02
CA SER A 158 -11.58 2.29 6.65
C SER A 158 -10.20 1.65 6.77
N ILE A 159 -9.13 2.45 6.65
CA ILE A 159 -7.74 2.02 6.86
C ILE A 159 -7.48 1.73 8.33
N MET A 160 -7.97 2.59 9.24
CA MET A 160 -7.78 2.38 10.68
C MET A 160 -8.47 1.12 11.15
N ASP A 161 -9.64 0.79 10.59
CA ASP A 161 -10.35 -0.48 10.86
C ASP A 161 -9.54 -1.72 10.44
N MET A 162 -8.67 -1.60 9.42
CA MET A 162 -7.79 -2.68 8.99
C MET A 162 -6.46 -2.68 9.75
N VAL A 163 -5.84 -1.51 9.93
CA VAL A 163 -4.52 -1.37 10.54
C VAL A 163 -4.57 -1.64 12.04
N LEU A 164 -5.64 -1.23 12.73
CA LEU A 164 -5.78 -1.40 14.16
C LEU A 164 -5.71 -2.88 14.60
N PRO A 165 -6.44 -3.83 14.00
CA PRO A 165 -6.31 -5.25 14.32
C PRO A 165 -4.93 -5.82 14.03
N LEU A 166 -4.26 -5.37 12.95
CA LEU A 166 -2.91 -5.79 12.61
C LEU A 166 -1.88 -5.28 13.62
N MET A 167 -2.01 -4.03 14.07
CA MET A 167 -1.15 -3.48 15.12
C MET A 167 -1.34 -4.23 16.45
N VAL A 168 -2.59 -4.51 16.82
CA VAL A 168 -2.91 -5.28 18.03
C VAL A 168 -2.32 -6.68 17.92
N SER A 169 -2.45 -7.37 16.78
CA SER A 169 -1.86 -8.69 16.58
C SER A 169 -0.33 -8.66 16.66
N GLY A 170 0.31 -7.62 16.12
CA GLY A 170 1.77 -7.41 16.21
C GLY A 170 2.25 -7.23 17.65
N ILE A 171 1.50 -6.53 18.50
CA ILE A 171 1.81 -6.35 19.93
C ILE A 171 1.78 -7.71 20.64
N PHE A 172 0.79 -8.56 20.36
CA PHE A 172 0.71 -9.91 20.96
C PHE A 172 1.89 -10.79 20.55
N ILE A 173 2.30 -10.78 19.28
CA ILE A 173 3.45 -11.54 18.78
C ILE A 173 4.75 -11.04 19.45
N ASN A 174 4.92 -9.73 19.56
CA ASN A 174 6.12 -9.15 20.17
C ASN A 174 6.19 -9.45 21.68
N SER A 175 5.07 -9.39 22.39
CA SER A 175 4.98 -9.76 23.82
C SER A 175 5.31 -11.23 24.05
N TRP A 176 4.92 -12.12 23.13
CA TRP A 176 5.29 -13.53 23.17
C TRP A 176 6.80 -13.74 23.01
N ASN A 177 7.42 -13.07 22.04
CA ASN A 177 8.88 -13.17 21.84
C ASN A 177 9.65 -12.70 23.07
N TYR A 178 9.16 -11.65 23.75
CA TYR A 178 9.76 -11.14 24.97
C TYR A 178 9.63 -12.14 26.15
N CYS A 179 8.48 -12.79 26.28
CA CYS A 179 8.27 -13.85 27.28
C CYS A 179 9.16 -15.06 27.03
N CYS A 180 9.31 -15.50 25.79
CA CYS A 180 10.17 -16.63 25.42
C CYS A 180 11.65 -16.33 25.63
N ALA A 181 12.11 -15.13 25.30
CA ALA A 181 13.49 -14.70 25.50
C ALA A 181 13.87 -14.64 27.00
N ASN A 182 12.97 -14.13 27.84
CA ASN A 182 13.17 -14.11 29.30
C ASN A 182 13.15 -15.50 29.91
N TRP A 183 12.36 -16.43 29.39
CA TRP A 183 12.31 -17.80 29.92
C TRP A 183 13.63 -18.56 29.72
N ASN A 184 14.31 -18.35 28.60
CA ASN A 184 15.63 -18.96 28.38
C ASN A 184 16.68 -18.48 29.40
N ASN A 185 16.59 -17.23 29.85
CA ASN A 185 17.51 -16.68 30.85
C ASN A 185 17.28 -17.23 32.27
N TYR A 186 16.08 -17.71 32.59
CA TYR A 186 15.75 -18.27 33.92
C TYR A 186 16.06 -19.76 34.07
N ASN A 187 16.29 -20.50 32.99
CA ASN A 187 16.53 -21.94 33.02
C ASN A 187 18.01 -22.36 32.91
N PHE A 188 18.94 -21.41 32.77
CA PHE A 188 20.38 -21.67 32.63
C PHE A 188 21.24 -21.16 33.80
N ASN A 189 20.63 -20.78 34.95
CA ASN A 189 21.33 -20.48 36.22
C ASN A 189 20.94 -21.43 37.35
#